data_4302eb59aa2354e3320f7fa4022c761f
#
_entry.id   4302eb59aa2354e3320f7fa4022c761f
#
_cell.length_a   1.000
_cell.length_b   1.000
_cell.length_c   1.000
_cell.angle_alpha   90.00
_cell.angle_beta   90.00
_cell.angle_gamma   90.00
#
_symmetry.space_group_name_H-M   'P 1'
#
loop_
_entity.id
_entity.type
_entity.pdbx_description
1 polymer ?
#
loop_
_entity_poly.entity_id
_entity_poly.type
_entity_poly.pdbx_seq_one_letter_code
_entity_poly.pdbx_strand_id
1 'polypeptide(L)'
;MRGLKYIVLAVNIVLFAVLAWALSLGFEENDDVMMCMIANGTYSGTPDFHLVYINVLYGWILTLLYGLTQAIEWYTFSFAALHVVSMSVIAYCVLTMEHRARWERILWLLILYVLWARTIIALQFTTVAGITCLAGCMLLLRNSAKARWSGVVLVLIAALVRFYAAGLVGLLMAPIIVYHYRLEWRKYIAIVVMLTAVVGCRYANRAVYNADPEWKYYREYNQLRAQLNDNPNAYKMSAAQLPEGVDVIDYLLLLRFIPDAEQMDLPTLRQLSAMVGEVSFGRQLSNLHRLDRYAVEIAILLALLVLMMLTTGNPNKRIFLLLYTLFVLVLMVHVSLDGFLKNRVFLCMIVPILITDFMLLPDTTGRKRRWGITIALLGLSGWYGYQIYSERLTAEYNRSVWTRLQQPLLEYVPQEAYVTTIGTSMMMESTDPWHVWPYDFHKYTLGWTTYLPLNKPVGHSYRALLRDDMYIFTDRRYDREHTALQRVCEQIDKHYGVPVEIIWKVRNGRYAVVQLKVKS
;
A
#
# COMPACT_ATOMS: atom_id res chain seq x y z
N MET A 1 -16.61 -33.41 2.81
CA MET A 1 -15.77 -32.20 3.04
C MET A 1 -14.44 -32.16 2.24
N ARG A 2 -13.85 -33.30 1.81
CA ARG A 2 -12.56 -33.27 1.06
C ARG A 2 -12.65 -32.53 -0.29
N GLY A 3 -13.74 -32.60 -1.02
CA GLY A 3 -13.93 -31.89 -2.29
C GLY A 3 -14.20 -30.38 -2.16
N LEU A 4 -14.79 -29.92 -1.04
CA LEU A 4 -15.22 -28.52 -0.88
C LEU A 4 -14.08 -27.51 -1.04
N LYS A 5 -12.90 -27.81 -0.51
CA LYS A 5 -11.73 -26.89 -0.61
C LYS A 5 -11.29 -26.65 -2.06
N TYR A 6 -11.36 -27.67 -2.91
CA TYR A 6 -11.00 -27.55 -4.33
C TYR A 6 -12.07 -26.78 -5.12
N ILE A 7 -13.36 -27.02 -4.78
CA ILE A 7 -14.48 -26.26 -5.37
C ILE A 7 -14.34 -24.78 -5.00
N VAL A 8 -14.11 -24.45 -3.73
CA VAL A 8 -13.93 -23.06 -3.27
C VAL A 8 -12.72 -22.42 -3.97
N LEU A 9 -11.60 -23.13 -4.09
CA LEU A 9 -10.43 -22.62 -4.81
C LEU A 9 -10.76 -22.35 -6.30
N ALA A 10 -11.37 -23.31 -7.00
CA ALA A 10 -11.73 -23.14 -8.41
C ALA A 10 -12.70 -21.98 -8.62
N VAL A 11 -13.73 -21.85 -7.76
CA VAL A 11 -14.67 -20.72 -7.80
C VAL A 11 -13.93 -19.39 -7.59
N ASN A 12 -13.00 -19.32 -6.64
CA ASN A 12 -12.26 -18.07 -6.39
C ASN A 12 -11.27 -17.72 -7.50
N ILE A 13 -10.68 -18.70 -8.18
CA ILE A 13 -9.85 -18.45 -9.39
C ILE A 13 -10.72 -17.80 -10.47
N VAL A 14 -11.87 -18.41 -10.78
CA VAL A 14 -12.79 -17.89 -11.79
C VAL A 14 -13.33 -16.52 -11.40
N LEU A 15 -13.74 -16.35 -10.14
CA LEU A 15 -14.29 -15.09 -9.66
C LEU A 15 -13.21 -13.98 -9.67
N PHE A 16 -11.97 -14.27 -9.28
CA PHE A 16 -10.86 -13.31 -9.38
C PHE A 16 -10.66 -12.87 -10.84
N ALA A 17 -10.60 -13.82 -11.77
CA ALA A 17 -10.41 -13.50 -13.19
C ALA A 17 -11.56 -12.63 -13.73
N VAL A 18 -12.80 -12.96 -13.40
CA VAL A 18 -13.98 -12.17 -13.79
C VAL A 18 -13.95 -10.78 -13.17
N LEU A 19 -13.64 -10.66 -11.87
CA LEU A 19 -13.56 -9.36 -11.19
C LEU A 19 -12.41 -8.51 -11.73
N ALA A 20 -11.23 -9.10 -11.93
CA ALA A 20 -10.07 -8.41 -12.50
C ALA A 20 -10.37 -7.84 -13.89
N TRP A 21 -11.07 -8.61 -14.72
CA TRP A 21 -11.53 -8.17 -16.04
C TRP A 21 -12.63 -7.11 -15.94
N ALA A 22 -13.70 -7.37 -15.18
CA ALA A 22 -14.88 -6.50 -15.12
C ALA A 22 -14.62 -5.16 -14.43
N LEU A 23 -13.71 -5.12 -13.45
CA LEU A 23 -13.37 -3.93 -12.66
C LEU A 23 -12.13 -3.21 -13.20
N SER A 24 -11.51 -3.70 -14.27
CA SER A 24 -10.29 -3.11 -14.83
C SER A 24 -9.17 -3.00 -13.79
N LEU A 25 -8.67 -4.15 -13.34
CA LEU A 25 -7.56 -4.26 -12.38
C LEU A 25 -6.49 -3.18 -12.61
N GLY A 26 -6.11 -2.48 -11.54
CA GLY A 26 -5.04 -1.49 -11.53
C GLY A 26 -4.28 -1.54 -10.21
N PHE A 27 -3.21 -0.77 -10.09
CA PHE A 27 -2.56 -0.53 -8.80
C PHE A 27 -3.22 0.65 -8.08
N GLU A 28 -3.22 0.65 -6.74
CA GLU A 28 -3.72 1.79 -5.95
C GLU A 28 -2.72 2.96 -5.95
N GLU A 29 -1.43 2.64 -5.96
CA GLU A 29 -0.36 3.63 -5.77
C GLU A 29 0.81 3.38 -6.74
N ASN A 30 1.51 4.43 -7.10
CA ASN A 30 2.74 4.37 -7.90
C ASN A 30 3.87 3.56 -7.22
N ASP A 31 3.83 3.40 -5.89
CA ASP A 31 4.81 2.59 -5.15
C ASP A 31 4.83 1.13 -5.63
N ASP A 32 3.65 0.53 -5.89
CA ASP A 32 3.55 -0.84 -6.41
C ASP A 32 4.13 -0.93 -7.82
N VAL A 33 3.84 0.06 -8.68
CA VAL A 33 4.41 0.15 -10.03
C VAL A 33 5.93 0.21 -9.98
N MET A 34 6.49 1.09 -9.14
CA MET A 34 7.93 1.24 -9.01
C MET A 34 8.62 -0.03 -8.47
N MET A 35 8.02 -0.67 -7.43
CA MET A 35 8.56 -1.92 -6.91
C MET A 35 8.48 -3.06 -7.93
N CYS A 36 7.42 -3.09 -8.74
CA CYS A 36 7.30 -4.02 -9.85
C CYS A 36 8.42 -3.82 -10.88
N MET A 37 8.68 -2.56 -11.29
CA MET A 37 9.76 -2.20 -12.22
C MET A 37 11.16 -2.52 -11.66
N ILE A 38 11.37 -2.38 -10.36
CA ILE A 38 12.63 -2.77 -9.71
C ILE A 38 12.76 -4.30 -9.73
N ALA A 39 11.69 -5.02 -9.38
CA ALA A 39 11.70 -6.47 -9.31
C ALA A 39 11.91 -7.14 -10.68
N ASN A 40 11.28 -6.61 -11.74
CA ASN A 40 11.38 -7.16 -13.10
C ASN A 40 12.59 -6.64 -13.91
N GLY A 41 13.29 -5.62 -13.38
CA GLY A 41 14.50 -5.05 -13.99
C GLY A 41 14.25 -3.90 -14.97
N THR A 42 13.01 -3.52 -15.27
CA THR A 42 12.73 -2.41 -16.20
C THR A 42 13.13 -1.05 -15.65
N TYR A 43 13.35 -0.94 -14.32
CA TYR A 43 13.82 0.29 -13.68
C TYR A 43 15.31 0.57 -13.93
N SER A 44 16.16 -0.45 -13.79
CA SER A 44 17.63 -0.30 -13.78
C SER A 44 18.35 -1.18 -14.79
N GLY A 45 17.61 -1.86 -15.66
CA GLY A 45 18.15 -2.81 -16.64
C GLY A 45 18.32 -4.24 -16.12
N THR A 46 18.28 -4.44 -14.80
CA THR A 46 18.42 -5.78 -14.17
C THR A 46 17.46 -5.92 -12.99
N PRO A 47 16.85 -7.12 -12.80
CA PRO A 47 16.03 -7.40 -11.64
C PRO A 47 16.77 -7.17 -10.32
N ASP A 48 16.13 -6.45 -9.37
CA ASP A 48 16.68 -6.21 -8.04
C ASP A 48 15.68 -6.57 -6.95
N PHE A 49 16.17 -7.11 -5.84
CA PHE A 49 15.34 -7.58 -4.73
C PHE A 49 15.09 -6.54 -3.63
N HIS A 50 15.72 -5.37 -3.71
CA HIS A 50 15.54 -4.29 -2.75
C HIS A 50 14.28 -3.47 -3.07
N LEU A 51 13.13 -4.02 -2.75
CA LEU A 51 11.83 -3.42 -3.10
C LEU A 51 11.38 -2.32 -2.13
N VAL A 52 12.24 -1.87 -1.22
CA VAL A 52 12.06 -0.76 -0.27
C VAL A 52 10.94 -1.01 0.76
N TYR A 53 9.69 -1.22 0.33
CA TYR A 53 8.53 -1.41 1.20
C TYR A 53 8.17 -2.87 1.45
N ILE A 54 8.73 -3.79 0.67
CA ILE A 54 8.57 -5.24 0.75
C ILE A 54 9.88 -5.85 1.27
N ASN A 55 9.78 -6.94 2.03
CA ASN A 55 10.95 -7.62 2.59
C ASN A 55 11.84 -8.20 1.49
N VAL A 56 13.16 -8.07 1.64
CA VAL A 56 14.15 -8.58 0.67
C VAL A 56 14.01 -10.08 0.37
N LEU A 57 13.56 -10.89 1.33
CA LEU A 57 13.31 -12.32 1.10
C LEU A 57 12.19 -12.56 0.08
N TYR A 58 11.15 -11.73 0.10
CA TYR A 58 10.10 -11.78 -0.92
C TYR A 58 10.63 -11.24 -2.26
N GLY A 59 11.41 -10.16 -2.22
CA GLY A 59 12.11 -9.62 -3.39
C GLY A 59 13.01 -10.66 -4.06
N TRP A 60 13.78 -11.43 -3.30
CA TRP A 60 14.60 -12.53 -3.84
C TRP A 60 13.78 -13.59 -4.56
N ILE A 61 12.64 -13.98 -4.01
CA ILE A 61 11.75 -14.93 -4.68
C ILE A 61 11.30 -14.35 -6.03
N LEU A 62 10.90 -13.08 -6.06
CA LEU A 62 10.47 -12.43 -7.30
C LEU A 62 11.60 -12.34 -8.33
N THR A 63 12.80 -11.89 -7.94
CA THR A 63 13.94 -11.78 -8.86
C THR A 63 14.38 -13.14 -9.40
N LEU A 64 14.32 -14.21 -8.58
CA LEU A 64 14.56 -15.57 -9.07
C LEU A 64 13.52 -15.99 -10.11
N LEU A 65 12.24 -15.67 -9.91
CA LEU A 65 11.17 -15.99 -10.87
C LEU A 65 11.33 -15.19 -12.17
N TYR A 66 11.69 -13.90 -12.09
CA TYR A 66 12.00 -13.09 -13.26
C TYR A 66 13.26 -13.58 -13.99
N GLY A 67 14.24 -14.14 -13.28
CA GLY A 67 15.39 -14.80 -13.87
C GLY A 67 15.05 -16.09 -14.63
N LEU A 68 13.93 -16.76 -14.30
CA LEU A 68 13.44 -17.92 -15.03
C LEU A 68 12.69 -17.52 -16.31
N THR A 69 11.85 -16.49 -16.23
CA THR A 69 11.11 -15.95 -17.38
C THR A 69 10.60 -14.54 -17.11
N GLN A 70 10.72 -13.68 -18.11
CA GLN A 70 10.17 -12.32 -18.15
C GLN A 70 8.74 -12.29 -18.78
N ALA A 71 8.26 -13.44 -19.28
CA ALA A 71 6.94 -13.52 -19.94
C ALA A 71 5.77 -13.40 -18.95
N ILE A 72 6.02 -13.51 -17.65
CA ILE A 72 5.02 -13.42 -16.59
C ILE A 72 5.39 -12.25 -15.69
N GLU A 73 4.43 -11.35 -15.46
CA GLU A 73 4.59 -10.28 -14.47
C GLU A 73 4.44 -10.87 -13.04
N TRP A 74 5.55 -11.40 -12.51
CA TRP A 74 5.57 -12.18 -11.27
C TRP A 74 5.14 -11.38 -10.04
N TYR A 75 5.39 -10.08 -10.01
CA TYR A 75 4.93 -9.21 -8.94
C TYR A 75 3.40 -9.24 -8.85
N THR A 76 2.72 -8.92 -9.93
CA THR A 76 1.26 -8.93 -10.03
C THR A 76 0.69 -10.33 -9.86
N PHE A 77 1.30 -11.33 -10.52
CA PHE A 77 0.87 -12.72 -10.42
C PHE A 77 0.91 -13.24 -8.98
N SER A 78 1.99 -12.93 -8.24
CA SER A 78 2.12 -13.36 -6.84
C SER A 78 1.04 -12.73 -5.95
N PHE A 79 0.70 -11.48 -6.17
CA PHE A 79 -0.38 -10.81 -5.43
C PHE A 79 -1.77 -11.38 -5.78
N ALA A 80 -2.02 -11.65 -7.06
CA ALA A 80 -3.23 -12.33 -7.51
C ALA A 80 -3.38 -13.72 -6.86
N ALA A 81 -2.29 -14.49 -6.85
CA ALA A 81 -2.26 -15.81 -6.21
C ALA A 81 -2.53 -15.73 -4.70
N LEU A 82 -1.91 -14.76 -4.00
CA LEU A 82 -2.16 -14.53 -2.57
C LEU A 82 -3.61 -14.11 -2.30
N HIS A 83 -4.22 -13.26 -3.15
CA HIS A 83 -5.64 -12.92 -3.05
C HIS A 83 -6.54 -14.15 -3.17
N VAL A 84 -6.32 -14.96 -4.20
CA VAL A 84 -7.12 -16.18 -4.47
C VAL A 84 -6.98 -17.20 -3.34
N VAL A 85 -5.74 -17.49 -2.92
CA VAL A 85 -5.47 -18.44 -1.82
C VAL A 85 -6.09 -17.95 -0.52
N SER A 86 -5.88 -16.67 -0.17
CA SER A 86 -6.37 -16.09 1.08
C SER A 86 -7.89 -16.08 1.14
N MET A 87 -8.57 -15.63 0.07
CA MET A 87 -10.03 -15.64 0.03
C MET A 87 -10.59 -17.07 0.02
N SER A 88 -9.88 -18.02 -0.61
CA SER A 88 -10.28 -19.43 -0.58
C SER A 88 -10.20 -20.02 0.83
N VAL A 89 -9.16 -19.69 1.58
CA VAL A 89 -9.03 -20.08 2.99
C VAL A 89 -10.14 -19.46 3.84
N ILE A 90 -10.38 -18.15 3.70
CA ILE A 90 -11.42 -17.44 4.43
C ILE A 90 -12.79 -18.04 4.14
N ALA A 91 -13.14 -18.17 2.86
CA ALA A 91 -14.42 -18.74 2.43
C ALA A 91 -14.60 -20.19 2.92
N TYR A 92 -13.57 -21.01 2.80
CA TYR A 92 -13.59 -22.39 3.32
C TYR A 92 -13.80 -22.41 4.85
N CYS A 93 -13.10 -21.56 5.60
CA CYS A 93 -13.28 -21.46 7.05
C CYS A 93 -14.71 -21.04 7.42
N VAL A 94 -15.27 -20.04 6.75
CA VAL A 94 -16.65 -19.57 6.97
C VAL A 94 -17.67 -20.67 6.64
N LEU A 95 -17.53 -21.33 5.48
CA LEU A 95 -18.44 -22.39 5.04
C LEU A 95 -18.44 -23.62 5.97
N THR A 96 -17.31 -23.91 6.62
CA THR A 96 -17.14 -25.09 7.48
C THR A 96 -17.39 -24.80 8.96
N MET A 97 -17.92 -23.62 9.34
CA MET A 97 -18.40 -23.34 10.70
C MET A 97 -19.76 -23.98 10.93
N GLU A 98 -19.77 -25.23 11.37
CA GLU A 98 -20.99 -26.06 11.52
C GLU A 98 -22.02 -25.49 12.51
N HIS A 99 -21.56 -24.77 13.53
CA HIS A 99 -22.41 -24.10 14.53
C HIS A 99 -23.13 -22.85 13.98
N ARG A 100 -22.89 -22.48 12.71
CA ARG A 100 -23.53 -21.33 12.06
C ARG A 100 -24.59 -21.79 11.06
N ALA A 101 -25.73 -21.08 11.03
CA ALA A 101 -26.78 -21.35 10.06
C ALA A 101 -26.30 -21.10 8.61
N ARG A 102 -26.84 -21.84 7.64
CA ARG A 102 -26.44 -21.67 6.23
C ARG A 102 -26.62 -20.25 5.72
N TRP A 103 -27.75 -19.61 6.08
CA TRP A 103 -28.04 -18.23 5.66
C TRP A 103 -27.02 -17.24 6.25
N GLU A 104 -26.58 -17.43 7.51
CA GLU A 104 -25.53 -16.60 8.12
C GLU A 104 -24.24 -16.70 7.33
N ARG A 105 -23.77 -17.91 7.04
CA ARG A 105 -22.55 -18.15 6.26
C ARG A 105 -22.62 -17.51 4.88
N ILE A 106 -23.75 -17.61 4.19
CA ILE A 106 -23.94 -17.00 2.86
C ILE A 106 -23.91 -15.48 2.95
N LEU A 107 -24.63 -14.89 3.92
CA LEU A 107 -24.69 -13.44 4.09
C LEU A 107 -23.32 -12.83 4.44
N TRP A 108 -22.58 -13.49 5.34
CA TRP A 108 -21.21 -13.04 5.68
C TRP A 108 -20.24 -13.23 4.50
N LEU A 109 -20.37 -14.30 3.73
CA LEU A 109 -19.59 -14.45 2.51
C LEU A 109 -19.89 -13.36 1.49
N LEU A 110 -21.15 -12.93 1.35
CA LEU A 110 -21.51 -11.84 0.44
C LEU A 110 -20.71 -10.59 0.75
N ILE A 111 -20.74 -10.10 1.99
CA ILE A 111 -19.98 -8.91 2.36
C ILE A 111 -18.46 -9.11 2.21
N LEU A 112 -17.93 -10.27 2.55
CA LEU A 112 -16.50 -10.57 2.40
C LEU A 112 -16.09 -10.59 0.92
N TYR A 113 -16.92 -11.09 0.01
CA TYR A 113 -16.66 -11.05 -1.43
C TYR A 113 -16.77 -9.63 -2.00
N VAL A 114 -17.69 -8.81 -1.50
CA VAL A 114 -17.77 -7.39 -1.90
C VAL A 114 -16.51 -6.65 -1.44
N LEU A 115 -16.06 -6.85 -0.20
CA LEU A 115 -14.82 -6.27 0.30
C LEU A 115 -13.59 -6.77 -0.48
N TRP A 116 -13.58 -8.05 -0.85
CA TRP A 116 -12.52 -8.62 -1.67
C TRP A 116 -12.49 -7.99 -3.08
N ALA A 117 -13.65 -7.82 -3.72
CA ALA A 117 -13.74 -7.11 -5.00
C ALA A 117 -13.18 -5.68 -4.89
N ARG A 118 -13.43 -5.00 -3.77
CA ARG A 118 -12.87 -3.68 -3.48
C ARG A 118 -11.34 -3.68 -3.42
N THR A 119 -10.72 -4.73 -2.89
CA THR A 119 -9.26 -4.86 -2.83
C THR A 119 -8.63 -5.30 -4.16
N ILE A 120 -9.41 -5.87 -5.08
CA ILE A 120 -8.94 -6.27 -6.41
C ILE A 120 -8.86 -5.07 -7.35
N ILE A 121 -9.88 -4.19 -7.36
CA ILE A 121 -9.91 -3.04 -8.27
C ILE A 121 -8.68 -2.13 -8.09
N ALA A 122 -8.12 -2.08 -6.87
CA ALA A 122 -6.96 -1.30 -6.50
C ALA A 122 -5.94 -2.21 -5.81
N LEU A 123 -5.19 -2.96 -6.61
CA LEU A 123 -4.20 -3.92 -6.13
C LEU A 123 -3.08 -3.20 -5.37
N GLN A 124 -2.79 -3.64 -4.14
CA GLN A 124 -1.83 -2.95 -3.30
C GLN A 124 -1.23 -3.90 -2.25
N PHE A 125 0.09 -3.82 -2.05
CA PHE A 125 0.83 -4.72 -1.15
C PHE A 125 0.29 -4.72 0.29
N THR A 126 -0.28 -3.62 0.81
CA THR A 126 -0.84 -3.55 2.17
C THR A 126 -2.11 -4.40 2.29
N THR A 127 -3.03 -4.29 1.33
CA THR A 127 -4.29 -5.07 1.32
C THR A 127 -4.03 -6.55 1.07
N VAL A 128 -3.08 -6.89 0.16
CA VAL A 128 -2.60 -8.27 -0.06
C VAL A 128 -2.09 -8.88 1.24
N ALA A 129 -1.19 -8.16 1.95
CA ALA A 129 -0.68 -8.62 3.23
C ALA A 129 -1.78 -8.77 4.29
N GLY A 130 -2.71 -7.81 4.35
CA GLY A 130 -3.81 -7.83 5.30
C GLY A 130 -4.71 -9.06 5.15
N ILE A 131 -5.19 -9.33 3.92
CA ILE A 131 -6.06 -10.48 3.66
C ILE A 131 -5.33 -11.82 3.84
N THR A 132 -4.03 -11.87 3.49
CA THR A 132 -3.21 -13.06 3.65
C THR A 132 -2.96 -13.36 5.14
N CYS A 133 -2.68 -12.34 5.95
CA CYS A 133 -2.55 -12.48 7.40
C CYS A 133 -3.86 -12.96 8.03
N LEU A 134 -5.01 -12.39 7.64
CA LEU A 134 -6.32 -12.81 8.13
C LEU A 134 -6.59 -14.28 7.82
N ALA A 135 -6.33 -14.73 6.59
CA ALA A 135 -6.46 -16.13 6.19
C ALA A 135 -5.57 -17.03 7.08
N GLY A 136 -4.34 -16.62 7.34
CA GLY A 136 -3.43 -17.32 8.25
C GLY A 136 -3.98 -17.38 9.68
N CYS A 137 -4.48 -16.27 10.23
CA CYS A 137 -5.09 -16.23 11.57
C CYS A 137 -6.34 -17.13 11.66
N MET A 138 -7.17 -17.20 10.64
CA MET A 138 -8.32 -18.10 10.60
C MET A 138 -7.90 -19.58 10.60
N LEU A 139 -6.80 -19.92 9.94
CA LEU A 139 -6.23 -21.28 10.01
C LEU A 139 -5.63 -21.59 11.37
N LEU A 140 -5.01 -20.62 12.06
CA LEU A 140 -4.54 -20.78 13.43
C LEU A 140 -5.67 -21.20 14.37
N LEU A 141 -6.89 -20.67 14.18
CA LEU A 141 -8.07 -21.00 14.97
C LEU A 141 -8.63 -22.41 14.73
N ARG A 142 -8.13 -23.16 13.74
CA ARG A 142 -8.56 -24.54 13.47
C ARG A 142 -7.93 -25.53 14.43
N ASN A 143 -8.67 -26.58 14.79
CA ASN A 143 -8.18 -27.64 15.69
C ASN A 143 -7.12 -28.56 15.06
N SER A 144 -6.89 -28.50 13.75
CA SER A 144 -5.91 -29.31 13.04
C SER A 144 -4.51 -28.70 13.14
N ALA A 145 -3.51 -29.47 13.57
CA ALA A 145 -2.11 -29.05 13.57
C ALA A 145 -1.64 -28.62 12.16
N LYS A 146 -2.01 -29.39 11.11
CA LYS A 146 -1.69 -29.05 9.72
C LYS A 146 -2.24 -27.67 9.34
N ALA A 147 -3.49 -27.37 9.70
CA ALA A 147 -4.08 -26.05 9.42
C ALA A 147 -3.32 -24.94 10.17
N ARG A 148 -2.98 -25.14 11.44
CA ARG A 148 -2.21 -24.14 12.21
C ARG A 148 -0.85 -23.82 11.59
N TRP A 149 -0.09 -24.84 11.19
CA TRP A 149 1.20 -24.63 10.51
C TRP A 149 1.05 -23.97 9.13
N SER A 150 0.00 -24.31 8.36
CA SER A 150 -0.33 -23.57 7.13
C SER A 150 -0.69 -22.11 7.43
N GLY A 151 -1.35 -21.86 8.57
CA GLY A 151 -1.62 -20.51 9.05
C GLY A 151 -0.35 -19.71 9.36
N VAL A 152 0.63 -20.35 10.03
CA VAL A 152 1.95 -19.76 10.28
C VAL A 152 2.62 -19.33 8.97
N VAL A 153 2.62 -20.20 7.96
CA VAL A 153 3.21 -19.89 6.63
C VAL A 153 2.53 -18.68 5.99
N LEU A 154 1.19 -18.61 6.00
CA LEU A 154 0.48 -17.47 5.42
C LEU A 154 0.76 -16.16 6.17
N VAL A 155 0.82 -16.18 7.50
CA VAL A 155 1.19 -14.98 8.28
C VAL A 155 2.63 -14.55 8.00
N LEU A 156 3.56 -15.49 7.84
CA LEU A 156 4.93 -15.18 7.43
C LEU A 156 4.98 -14.53 6.06
N ILE A 157 4.30 -15.08 5.06
CA ILE A 157 4.22 -14.49 3.71
C ILE A 157 3.62 -13.07 3.80
N ALA A 158 2.53 -12.90 4.55
CA ALA A 158 1.94 -11.58 4.76
C ALA A 158 2.93 -10.58 5.37
N ALA A 159 3.71 -11.01 6.37
CA ALA A 159 4.72 -10.16 7.01
C ALA A 159 5.91 -9.85 6.08
N LEU A 160 6.26 -10.75 5.15
CA LEU A 160 7.24 -10.49 4.10
C LEU A 160 6.73 -9.47 3.09
N VAL A 161 5.45 -9.51 2.71
CA VAL A 161 4.84 -8.52 1.81
C VAL A 161 4.71 -7.15 2.50
N ARG A 162 4.10 -7.10 3.70
CA ARG A 162 3.99 -5.85 4.46
C ARG A 162 3.88 -6.09 5.96
N PHE A 163 5.00 -5.92 6.67
CA PHE A 163 5.10 -6.16 8.11
C PHE A 163 4.03 -5.43 8.93
N TYR A 164 3.82 -4.14 8.68
CA TYR A 164 2.87 -3.33 9.47
C TYR A 164 1.41 -3.73 9.23
N ALA A 165 1.03 -4.10 8.02
CA ALA A 165 -0.31 -4.58 7.72
C ALA A 165 -0.59 -5.94 8.37
N ALA A 166 0.38 -6.87 8.27
CA ALA A 166 0.29 -8.15 8.95
C ALA A 166 0.23 -7.99 10.48
N GLY A 167 1.02 -7.06 11.04
CA GLY A 167 0.98 -6.71 12.46
C GLY A 167 -0.38 -6.17 12.91
N LEU A 168 -0.97 -5.25 12.14
CA LEU A 168 -2.29 -4.67 12.42
C LEU A 168 -3.38 -5.75 12.43
N VAL A 169 -3.43 -6.59 11.40
CA VAL A 169 -4.41 -7.68 11.32
C VAL A 169 -4.17 -8.73 12.42
N GLY A 170 -2.90 -9.10 12.66
CA GLY A 170 -2.53 -10.00 13.75
C GLY A 170 -2.96 -9.47 15.12
N LEU A 171 -2.79 -8.16 15.36
CA LEU A 171 -3.21 -7.49 16.59
C LEU A 171 -4.73 -7.51 16.74
N LEU A 172 -5.49 -7.25 15.67
CA LEU A 172 -6.96 -7.33 15.68
C LEU A 172 -7.49 -8.75 15.90
N MET A 173 -6.76 -9.76 15.41
CA MET A 173 -7.15 -11.16 15.57
C MET A 173 -6.64 -11.78 16.89
N ALA A 174 -5.66 -11.16 17.56
CA ALA A 174 -5.10 -11.70 18.81
C ALA A 174 -6.14 -11.93 19.92
N PRO A 175 -7.08 -11.01 20.22
CA PRO A 175 -8.07 -11.24 21.26
C PRO A 175 -8.94 -12.47 21.01
N ILE A 176 -9.38 -12.70 19.75
CA ILE A 176 -10.21 -13.87 19.43
C ILE A 176 -9.40 -15.16 19.46
N ILE A 177 -8.11 -15.12 19.09
CA ILE A 177 -7.21 -16.27 19.19
C ILE A 177 -7.02 -16.66 20.66
N VAL A 178 -6.75 -15.68 21.54
CA VAL A 178 -6.61 -15.90 22.99
C VAL A 178 -7.93 -16.43 23.59
N TYR A 179 -9.07 -15.83 23.23
CA TYR A 179 -10.39 -16.29 23.67
C TYR A 179 -10.67 -17.74 23.26
N HIS A 180 -10.25 -18.14 22.07
CA HIS A 180 -10.45 -19.50 21.54
C HIS A 180 -9.46 -20.52 22.13
N TYR A 181 -8.18 -20.14 22.29
CA TYR A 181 -7.14 -21.05 22.80
C TYR A 181 -7.20 -21.24 24.32
N ARG A 182 -7.68 -20.23 25.05
CA ARG A 182 -7.71 -20.25 26.52
C ARG A 182 -6.34 -20.62 27.10
N LEU A 183 -6.30 -21.68 27.95
CA LEU A 183 -5.08 -22.16 28.59
C LEU A 183 -4.41 -23.34 27.86
N GLU A 184 -4.79 -23.63 26.63
CA GLU A 184 -4.20 -24.72 25.84
C GLU A 184 -2.81 -24.33 25.29
N TRP A 185 -1.81 -24.28 26.16
CA TRP A 185 -0.46 -23.77 25.85
C TRP A 185 0.17 -24.38 24.58
N ARG A 186 -0.11 -25.65 24.25
CA ARG A 186 0.41 -26.33 23.03
C ARG A 186 -0.02 -25.63 21.73
N LYS A 187 -1.15 -24.94 21.73
CA LYS A 187 -1.61 -24.19 20.56
C LYS A 187 -0.79 -22.90 20.35
N TYR A 188 -0.26 -22.33 21.44
CA TYR A 188 0.59 -21.13 21.40
C TYR A 188 1.98 -21.40 20.84
N ILE A 189 2.46 -22.64 20.78
CA ILE A 189 3.77 -22.98 20.18
C ILE A 189 3.84 -22.47 18.74
N ALA A 190 2.79 -22.69 17.94
CA ALA A 190 2.73 -22.21 16.56
C ALA A 190 2.83 -20.68 16.48
N ILE A 191 2.19 -19.97 17.43
CA ILE A 191 2.24 -18.50 17.51
C ILE A 191 3.64 -18.02 17.88
N VAL A 192 4.27 -18.63 18.87
CA VAL A 192 5.64 -18.28 19.29
C VAL A 192 6.61 -18.47 18.13
N VAL A 193 6.57 -19.62 17.44
CA VAL A 193 7.40 -19.89 16.26
C VAL A 193 7.13 -18.86 15.16
N MET A 194 5.86 -18.54 14.88
CA MET A 194 5.46 -17.53 13.92
C MET A 194 6.06 -16.15 14.26
N LEU A 195 5.88 -15.69 15.50
CA LEU A 195 6.38 -14.38 15.92
C LEU A 195 7.91 -14.32 15.86
N THR A 196 8.60 -15.38 16.31
CA THR A 196 10.06 -15.48 16.22
C THR A 196 10.53 -15.41 14.77
N ALA A 197 9.88 -16.14 13.85
CA ALA A 197 10.21 -16.13 12.44
C ALA A 197 9.93 -14.75 11.79
N VAL A 198 8.80 -14.10 12.10
CA VAL A 198 8.48 -12.75 11.61
C VAL A 198 9.54 -11.74 12.07
N VAL A 199 9.92 -11.79 13.35
CA VAL A 199 10.99 -10.94 13.89
C VAL A 199 12.32 -11.25 13.21
N GLY A 200 12.67 -12.53 13.04
CA GLY A 200 13.88 -12.98 12.34
C GLY A 200 13.93 -12.44 10.90
N CYS A 201 12.84 -12.55 10.14
CA CYS A 201 12.75 -12.00 8.78
C CYS A 201 12.94 -10.47 8.75
N ARG A 202 12.43 -9.74 9.75
CA ARG A 202 12.63 -8.29 9.85
C ARG A 202 14.09 -7.93 10.12
N TYR A 203 14.76 -8.68 11.02
CA TYR A 203 16.20 -8.49 11.28
C TYR A 203 17.03 -8.85 10.04
N ALA A 204 16.73 -9.96 9.35
CA ALA A 204 17.39 -10.33 8.10
C ALA A 204 17.25 -9.24 7.04
N ASN A 205 16.05 -8.70 6.84
CA ASN A 205 15.83 -7.57 5.94
C ASN A 205 16.72 -6.38 6.29
N ARG A 206 16.78 -6.00 7.57
CA ARG A 206 17.63 -4.90 8.03
C ARG A 206 19.13 -5.21 7.83
N ALA A 207 19.55 -6.44 8.07
CA ALA A 207 20.95 -6.85 7.90
C ALA A 207 21.37 -6.78 6.44
N VAL A 208 20.54 -7.24 5.50
CA VAL A 208 20.84 -7.17 4.06
C VAL A 208 20.99 -5.72 3.60
N TYR A 209 20.04 -4.84 3.93
CA TYR A 209 20.15 -3.41 3.59
C TYR A 209 21.36 -2.71 4.24
N ASN A 210 21.81 -3.16 5.43
CA ASN A 210 22.94 -2.55 6.12
C ASN A 210 24.29 -3.12 5.68
N ALA A 211 24.31 -4.28 5.00
CA ALA A 211 25.54 -4.91 4.51
C ALA A 211 26.18 -4.09 3.38
N ASP A 212 25.37 -3.38 2.61
CA ASP A 212 25.82 -2.47 1.55
C ASP A 212 25.77 -1.02 2.07
N PRO A 213 26.89 -0.27 2.05
CA PRO A 213 26.95 1.11 2.51
C PRO A 213 26.00 2.06 1.76
N GLU A 214 25.78 1.85 0.46
CA GLU A 214 24.92 2.69 -0.37
C GLU A 214 23.44 2.47 0.00
N TRP A 215 23.01 1.20 0.16
CA TRP A 215 21.66 0.88 0.63
C TRP A 215 21.43 1.32 2.09
N LYS A 216 22.45 1.26 2.94
CA LYS A 216 22.37 1.79 4.30
C LYS A 216 22.16 3.31 4.31
N TYR A 217 22.93 4.04 3.49
CA TYR A 217 22.79 5.49 3.31
C TYR A 217 21.39 5.84 2.79
N TYR A 218 20.96 5.17 1.73
CA TYR A 218 19.62 5.34 1.15
C TYR A 218 18.50 5.16 2.18
N ARG A 219 18.58 4.12 3.00
CA ARG A 219 17.55 3.87 4.04
C ARG A 219 17.43 5.02 5.01
N GLU A 220 18.54 5.55 5.49
CA GLU A 220 18.54 6.66 6.42
C GLU A 220 18.01 7.94 5.75
N TYR A 221 18.49 8.21 4.55
CA TYR A 221 18.01 9.31 3.71
C TYR A 221 16.50 9.26 3.52
N ASN A 222 15.98 8.14 3.04
CA ASN A 222 14.57 7.99 2.75
C ASN A 222 13.70 8.06 4.02
N GLN A 223 14.19 7.60 5.16
CA GLN A 223 13.50 7.72 6.44
C GLN A 223 13.36 9.20 6.86
N LEU A 224 14.45 9.96 6.81
CA LEU A 224 14.42 11.40 7.18
C LEU A 224 13.60 12.22 6.19
N ARG A 225 13.75 11.96 4.89
CA ARG A 225 12.92 12.57 3.85
C ARG A 225 11.42 12.31 4.10
N ALA A 226 11.04 11.06 4.38
CA ALA A 226 9.65 10.72 4.66
C ALA A 226 9.14 11.42 5.93
N GLN A 227 9.94 11.51 6.99
CA GLN A 227 9.60 12.25 8.20
C GLN A 227 9.32 13.72 7.90
N LEU A 228 10.11 14.37 7.05
CA LEU A 228 9.89 15.75 6.63
C LEU A 228 8.63 15.90 5.77
N ASN A 229 8.46 15.06 4.76
CA ASN A 229 7.30 15.12 3.86
C ASN A 229 5.97 14.81 4.58
N ASP A 230 5.98 13.95 5.59
CA ASP A 230 4.79 13.57 6.34
C ASP A 230 4.51 14.50 7.54
N ASN A 231 5.47 15.37 7.90
CA ASN A 231 5.32 16.31 9.02
C ASN A 231 4.68 17.63 8.58
N PRO A 232 3.46 17.95 9.01
CA PRO A 232 2.80 19.21 8.63
C PRO A 232 3.52 20.48 9.14
N ASN A 233 4.43 20.37 10.12
CA ASN A 233 5.22 21.50 10.60
C ASN A 233 6.30 21.87 9.57
N ALA A 234 6.81 20.91 8.79
CA ALA A 234 7.77 21.16 7.71
C ALA A 234 7.20 22.17 6.69
N TYR A 235 5.92 22.06 6.34
CA TYR A 235 5.25 22.98 5.39
C TYR A 235 5.00 24.39 5.94
N LYS A 236 5.31 24.64 7.22
CA LYS A 236 5.12 25.95 7.89
C LYS A 236 6.43 26.65 8.20
N MET A 237 7.58 26.00 7.97
CA MET A 237 8.87 26.63 8.20
C MET A 237 9.07 27.79 7.24
N SER A 238 9.42 28.95 7.79
CA SER A 238 9.81 30.14 7.02
C SER A 238 11.28 30.07 6.61
N ALA A 239 11.67 30.86 5.61
CA ALA A 239 13.07 30.95 5.18
C ALA A 239 14.03 31.31 6.34
N ALA A 240 13.59 32.14 7.27
CA ALA A 240 14.40 32.55 8.45
C ALA A 240 14.63 31.43 9.48
N GLN A 241 13.88 30.34 9.38
CA GLN A 241 13.98 29.17 10.27
C GLN A 241 14.80 28.02 9.64
N LEU A 242 15.23 28.17 8.37
CA LEU A 242 16.05 27.14 7.73
C LEU A 242 17.50 27.22 8.26
N PRO A 243 18.22 26.07 8.28
CA PRO A 243 19.64 26.08 8.60
C PRO A 243 20.44 27.00 7.68
N GLU A 244 21.54 27.53 8.19
CA GLU A 244 22.48 28.32 7.36
C GLU A 244 22.94 27.47 6.15
N GLY A 245 22.92 28.09 4.97
CA GLY A 245 23.30 27.45 3.71
C GLY A 245 22.17 26.65 3.02
N VAL A 246 21.01 26.44 3.66
CA VAL A 246 19.86 25.78 3.02
C VAL A 246 19.01 26.80 2.28
N ASP A 247 18.90 26.61 0.96
CA ASP A 247 18.04 27.46 0.12
C ASP A 247 16.57 27.11 0.31
N VAL A 248 15.73 28.14 0.39
CA VAL A 248 14.29 27.98 0.58
C VAL A 248 13.62 27.26 -0.59
N ILE A 249 14.12 27.46 -1.82
CA ILE A 249 13.55 26.80 -3.01
C ILE A 249 13.89 25.32 -3.00
N ASP A 250 15.15 24.95 -2.66
CA ASP A 250 15.54 23.55 -2.51
C ASP A 250 14.73 22.84 -1.43
N TYR A 251 14.48 23.52 -0.30
CA TYR A 251 13.59 23.01 0.73
C TYR A 251 12.15 22.79 0.23
N LEU A 252 11.59 23.75 -0.50
CA LEU A 252 10.25 23.60 -1.10
C LEU A 252 10.20 22.50 -2.14
N LEU A 253 11.25 22.29 -2.93
CA LEU A 253 11.36 21.21 -3.89
C LEU A 253 11.47 19.84 -3.19
N LEU A 254 12.21 19.75 -2.08
CA LEU A 254 12.23 18.56 -1.21
C LEU A 254 10.82 18.20 -0.74
N LEU A 255 10.04 19.17 -0.22
CA LEU A 255 8.67 18.94 0.24
C LEU A 255 7.70 18.57 -0.90
N ARG A 256 8.06 18.88 -2.14
CA ARG A 256 7.31 18.47 -3.36
C ARG A 256 7.83 17.18 -4.00
N PHE A 257 8.65 16.42 -3.29
CA PHE A 257 9.24 15.17 -3.77
C PHE A 257 10.16 15.35 -5.00
N ILE A 258 10.85 16.49 -5.11
CA ILE A 258 11.76 16.82 -6.20
C ILE A 258 13.10 17.33 -5.57
N PRO A 259 13.75 16.59 -4.66
CA PRO A 259 15.00 17.07 -4.05
C PRO A 259 16.19 16.96 -5.02
N ASP A 260 17.09 17.93 -4.95
CA ASP A 260 18.46 17.74 -5.41
C ASP A 260 19.26 17.02 -4.33
N ALA A 261 19.85 15.90 -4.66
CA ALA A 261 20.56 15.08 -3.69
C ALA A 261 21.89 15.72 -3.19
N GLU A 262 22.52 16.59 -3.99
CA GLU A 262 23.72 17.30 -3.57
C GLU A 262 23.41 18.43 -2.57
N GLN A 263 22.26 19.09 -2.73
CA GLN A 263 21.84 20.19 -1.84
C GLN A 263 21.07 19.69 -0.62
N MET A 264 20.28 18.65 -0.78
CA MET A 264 19.47 18.01 0.25
C MET A 264 20.09 16.67 0.64
N ASP A 265 21.36 16.68 1.06
CA ASP A 265 22.09 15.49 1.49
C ASP A 265 21.65 14.99 2.88
N LEU A 266 22.22 13.87 3.32
CA LEU A 266 21.86 13.26 4.59
C LEU A 266 22.16 14.14 5.82
N PRO A 267 23.31 14.86 5.92
CA PRO A 267 23.55 15.85 6.96
C PRO A 267 22.48 16.94 7.01
N THR A 268 22.14 17.52 5.87
CA THR A 268 21.11 18.57 5.73
C THR A 268 19.75 18.06 6.19
N LEU A 269 19.34 16.84 5.77
CA LEU A 269 18.08 16.25 6.21
C LEU A 269 18.03 15.97 7.71
N ARG A 270 19.15 15.60 8.35
CA ARG A 270 19.23 15.45 9.81
C ARG A 270 19.00 16.77 10.53
N GLN A 271 19.62 17.86 10.05
CA GLN A 271 19.44 19.19 10.62
C GLN A 271 17.98 19.66 10.47
N LEU A 272 17.41 19.54 9.26
CA LEU A 272 16.02 19.90 8.99
C LEU A 272 15.04 19.09 9.86
N SER A 273 15.24 17.79 9.96
CA SER A 273 14.39 16.91 10.78
C SER A 273 14.45 17.28 12.28
N ALA A 274 15.62 17.67 12.79
CA ALA A 274 15.78 18.12 14.17
C ALA A 274 15.07 19.46 14.43
N MET A 275 15.02 20.35 13.43
CA MET A 275 14.42 21.68 13.56
C MET A 275 12.90 21.69 13.40
N VAL A 276 12.35 20.80 12.56
CA VAL A 276 10.90 20.71 12.32
C VAL A 276 10.14 20.34 13.59
N GLY A 277 10.77 19.57 14.48
CA GLY A 277 10.19 19.17 15.77
C GLY A 277 9.02 18.18 15.63
N GLU A 278 8.48 17.77 16.75
CA GLU A 278 7.35 16.85 16.81
C GLU A 278 6.02 17.53 16.48
N VAL A 279 5.10 16.77 15.92
CA VAL A 279 3.74 17.24 15.65
C VAL A 279 3.01 17.41 17.00
N SER A 280 2.52 18.61 17.28
CA SER A 280 1.78 18.88 18.52
C SER A 280 0.54 17.98 18.64
N PHE A 281 0.20 17.61 19.87
CA PHE A 281 -0.99 16.80 20.16
C PHE A 281 -2.29 17.40 19.59
N GLY A 282 -2.46 18.73 19.67
CA GLY A 282 -3.61 19.43 19.07
C GLY A 282 -3.69 19.23 17.55
N ARG A 283 -2.55 19.16 16.86
CA ARG A 283 -2.49 18.87 15.42
C ARG A 283 -2.77 17.40 15.13
N GLN A 284 -2.29 16.48 15.97
CA GLN A 284 -2.65 15.07 15.87
C GLN A 284 -4.15 14.87 16.04
N LEU A 285 -4.79 15.55 17.01
CA LEU A 285 -6.24 15.54 17.18
C LEU A 285 -6.99 16.01 15.91
N SER A 286 -6.44 16.96 15.17
CA SER A 286 -7.07 17.37 13.91
C SER A 286 -7.12 16.25 12.87
N ASN A 287 -6.26 15.22 12.96
CA ASN A 287 -6.32 14.06 12.07
C ASN A 287 -7.54 13.17 12.31
N LEU A 288 -8.26 13.34 13.44
CA LEU A 288 -9.50 12.59 13.72
C LEU A 288 -10.60 12.87 12.70
N HIS A 289 -10.59 14.04 12.00
CA HIS A 289 -11.51 14.30 10.88
C HIS A 289 -11.42 13.25 9.76
N ARG A 290 -10.32 12.50 9.70
CA ARG A 290 -10.17 11.40 8.73
C ARG A 290 -11.14 10.26 8.99
N LEU A 291 -11.62 10.11 10.24
CA LEU A 291 -12.66 9.13 10.59
C LEU A 291 -14.01 9.46 9.92
N ASP A 292 -14.25 10.72 9.56
CA ASP A 292 -15.49 11.15 8.90
C ASP A 292 -15.69 10.41 7.57
N ARG A 293 -14.59 10.07 6.88
CA ARG A 293 -14.62 9.31 5.62
C ARG A 293 -15.20 7.91 5.80
N TYR A 294 -15.10 7.35 7.01
CA TYR A 294 -15.51 5.99 7.36
C TYR A 294 -16.71 5.99 8.32
N ALA A 295 -17.39 7.14 8.46
CA ALA A 295 -18.47 7.29 9.43
C ALA A 295 -19.61 6.29 9.19
N VAL A 296 -19.95 6.00 7.93
CA VAL A 296 -20.99 5.03 7.56
C VAL A 296 -20.61 3.62 8.00
N GLU A 297 -19.39 3.18 7.68
CA GLU A 297 -18.87 1.86 8.05
C GLU A 297 -18.78 1.72 9.56
N ILE A 298 -18.21 2.71 10.22
CA ILE A 298 -18.07 2.72 11.68
C ILE A 298 -19.46 2.67 12.35
N ALA A 299 -20.42 3.46 11.87
CA ALA A 299 -21.78 3.45 12.41
C ALA A 299 -22.46 2.08 12.23
N ILE A 300 -22.32 1.44 11.07
CA ILE A 300 -22.89 0.11 10.81
C ILE A 300 -22.22 -0.94 11.71
N LEU A 301 -20.88 -0.91 11.85
CA LEU A 301 -20.15 -1.83 12.73
C LEU A 301 -20.56 -1.66 14.20
N LEU A 302 -20.66 -0.42 14.67
CA LEU A 302 -21.12 -0.15 16.04
C LEU A 302 -22.56 -0.62 16.25
N ALA A 303 -23.46 -0.38 15.28
CA ALA A 303 -24.83 -0.87 15.34
C ALA A 303 -24.89 -2.40 15.41
N LEU A 304 -24.05 -3.09 14.61
CA LEU A 304 -23.93 -4.55 14.62
C LEU A 304 -23.45 -5.05 15.99
N LEU A 305 -22.40 -4.44 16.54
CA LEU A 305 -21.84 -4.79 17.85
C LEU A 305 -22.86 -4.56 18.98
N VAL A 306 -23.56 -3.42 18.97
CA VAL A 306 -24.65 -3.16 19.95
C VAL A 306 -25.75 -4.21 19.84
N LEU A 307 -26.17 -4.56 18.62
CA LEU A 307 -27.15 -5.61 18.39
C LEU A 307 -26.68 -6.97 18.94
N MET A 308 -25.41 -7.32 18.74
CA MET A 308 -24.81 -8.53 19.29
C MET A 308 -24.76 -8.52 20.82
N MET A 309 -24.38 -7.39 21.43
CA MET A 309 -24.35 -7.24 22.89
C MET A 309 -25.75 -7.36 23.52
N LEU A 310 -26.76 -6.73 22.91
CA LEU A 310 -28.14 -6.79 23.39
C LEU A 310 -28.76 -8.19 23.25
N THR A 311 -28.32 -8.96 22.28
CA THR A 311 -28.91 -10.27 21.95
C THR A 311 -28.15 -11.46 22.54
N THR A 312 -26.94 -11.24 23.06
CA THR A 312 -26.14 -12.32 23.66
C THR A 312 -26.60 -12.57 25.09
N GLY A 313 -27.00 -13.83 25.41
CA GLY A 313 -27.37 -14.26 26.75
C GLY A 313 -26.18 -14.54 27.69
N ASN A 314 -24.96 -14.70 27.11
CA ASN A 314 -23.76 -15.04 27.88
C ASN A 314 -23.00 -13.77 28.33
N PRO A 315 -22.89 -13.52 29.67
CA PRO A 315 -22.23 -12.32 30.17
C PRO A 315 -20.75 -12.22 29.79
N ASN A 316 -20.03 -13.34 29.75
CA ASN A 316 -18.62 -13.34 29.38
C ASN A 316 -18.44 -12.94 27.88
N LYS A 317 -19.34 -13.37 27.01
CA LYS A 317 -19.32 -12.92 25.62
C LYS A 317 -19.65 -11.43 25.49
N ARG A 318 -20.56 -10.89 26.33
CA ARG A 318 -20.85 -9.44 26.35
C ARG A 318 -19.64 -8.62 26.75
N ILE A 319 -18.98 -9.03 27.83
CA ILE A 319 -17.77 -8.36 28.32
C ILE A 319 -16.69 -8.42 27.25
N PHE A 320 -16.48 -9.59 26.62
CA PHE A 320 -15.50 -9.72 25.55
C PHE A 320 -15.82 -8.80 24.37
N LEU A 321 -17.07 -8.76 23.89
CA LEU A 321 -17.50 -7.87 22.81
C LEU A 321 -17.29 -6.40 23.16
N LEU A 322 -17.61 -5.99 24.38
CA LEU A 322 -17.39 -4.63 24.85
C LEU A 322 -15.90 -4.26 24.85
N LEU A 323 -15.06 -5.11 25.44
CA LEU A 323 -13.61 -4.89 25.50
C LEU A 323 -12.98 -4.90 24.11
N TYR A 324 -13.42 -5.81 23.23
CA TYR A 324 -12.96 -5.88 21.85
C TYR A 324 -13.35 -4.61 21.06
N THR A 325 -14.60 -4.15 21.22
CA THR A 325 -15.06 -2.90 20.59
C THR A 325 -14.22 -1.71 21.04
N LEU A 326 -14.01 -1.58 22.35
CA LEU A 326 -13.19 -0.51 22.93
C LEU A 326 -11.75 -0.58 22.38
N PHE A 327 -11.16 -1.77 22.33
CA PHE A 327 -9.84 -1.99 21.76
C PHE A 327 -9.75 -1.55 20.29
N VAL A 328 -10.74 -1.94 19.47
CA VAL A 328 -10.82 -1.55 18.05
C VAL A 328 -10.93 -0.03 17.90
N LEU A 329 -11.79 0.62 18.68
CA LEU A 329 -11.96 2.07 18.65
C LEU A 329 -10.67 2.80 19.06
N VAL A 330 -10.01 2.35 20.12
CA VAL A 330 -8.72 2.92 20.55
C VAL A 330 -7.67 2.76 19.44
N LEU A 331 -7.62 1.60 18.79
CA LEU A 331 -6.69 1.36 17.69
C LEU A 331 -7.00 2.23 16.46
N MET A 332 -8.27 2.40 16.10
CA MET A 332 -8.70 3.29 15.03
C MET A 332 -8.32 4.75 15.30
N VAL A 333 -8.55 5.21 16.54
CA VAL A 333 -8.17 6.56 16.98
C VAL A 333 -6.65 6.71 16.90
N HIS A 334 -5.87 5.76 17.42
CA HIS A 334 -4.40 5.81 17.36
C HIS A 334 -3.87 5.90 15.93
N VAL A 335 -4.32 5.01 15.04
CA VAL A 335 -3.91 5.02 13.62
C VAL A 335 -4.34 6.32 12.91
N SER A 336 -5.49 6.91 13.33
CA SER A 336 -5.96 8.18 12.80
C SER A 336 -5.11 9.36 13.30
N LEU A 337 -4.77 9.40 14.59
CA LEU A 337 -3.92 10.45 15.17
C LEU A 337 -2.56 10.55 14.48
N ASP A 338 -1.96 9.41 14.16
CA ASP A 338 -0.70 9.32 13.42
C ASP A 338 -0.84 9.69 11.92
N GLY A 339 -2.08 9.93 11.45
CA GLY A 339 -2.35 10.29 10.06
C GLY A 339 -2.30 9.13 9.06
N PHE A 340 -2.14 7.89 9.53
CA PHE A 340 -1.98 6.70 8.68
C PHE A 340 -3.31 6.02 8.29
N LEU A 341 -4.46 6.51 8.74
CA LEU A 341 -5.77 5.94 8.37
C LEU A 341 -6.11 6.27 6.91
N LYS A 342 -5.58 5.47 5.99
CA LYS A 342 -5.89 5.46 4.55
C LYS A 342 -6.85 4.31 4.24
N ASN A 343 -7.49 4.32 3.05
CA ASN A 343 -8.46 3.28 2.65
C ASN A 343 -7.91 1.87 2.81
N ARG A 344 -6.70 1.60 2.34
CA ARG A 344 -6.04 0.29 2.44
C ARG A 344 -5.82 -0.17 3.89
N VAL A 345 -5.51 0.76 4.80
CA VAL A 345 -5.34 0.45 6.23
C VAL A 345 -6.69 0.17 6.88
N PHE A 346 -7.71 0.96 6.55
CA PHE A 346 -9.07 0.75 7.04
C PHE A 346 -9.65 -0.60 6.57
N LEU A 347 -9.40 -0.99 5.32
CA LEU A 347 -9.79 -2.32 4.80
C LEU A 347 -9.10 -3.46 5.57
N CYS A 348 -7.82 -3.29 5.95
CA CYS A 348 -7.13 -4.24 6.83
C CYS A 348 -7.72 -4.31 8.24
N MET A 349 -8.49 -3.30 8.68
CA MET A 349 -9.18 -3.31 9.99
C MET A 349 -10.58 -3.91 9.89
N ILE A 350 -11.39 -3.49 8.91
CA ILE A 350 -12.80 -3.87 8.84
C ILE A 350 -13.01 -5.38 8.63
N VAL A 351 -12.18 -6.02 7.79
CA VAL A 351 -12.36 -7.45 7.48
C VAL A 351 -12.11 -8.35 8.70
N PRO A 352 -11.02 -8.19 9.48
CA PRO A 352 -10.84 -8.91 10.75
C PRO A 352 -11.96 -8.66 11.78
N ILE A 353 -12.48 -7.43 11.86
CA ILE A 353 -13.58 -7.08 12.76
C ILE A 353 -14.83 -7.89 12.38
N LEU A 354 -15.21 -7.88 11.11
CA LEU A 354 -16.34 -8.66 10.61
C LEU A 354 -16.18 -10.16 10.85
N ILE A 355 -14.99 -10.72 10.67
CA ILE A 355 -14.73 -12.14 10.96
C ILE A 355 -14.87 -12.42 12.45
N THR A 356 -14.35 -11.55 13.32
CA THR A 356 -14.49 -11.69 14.77
C THR A 356 -15.96 -11.63 15.19
N ASP A 357 -16.72 -10.70 14.64
CA ASP A 357 -18.16 -10.58 14.87
C ASP A 357 -18.90 -11.84 14.43
N PHE A 358 -18.58 -12.38 13.25
CA PHE A 358 -19.15 -13.61 12.77
C PHE A 358 -18.88 -14.80 13.71
N MET A 359 -17.65 -14.91 14.20
CA MET A 359 -17.27 -15.97 15.13
C MET A 359 -17.98 -15.86 16.49
N LEU A 360 -18.28 -14.65 16.94
CA LEU A 360 -18.88 -14.37 18.23
C LEU A 360 -20.40 -14.23 18.19
N LEU A 361 -21.04 -14.29 17.01
CA LEU A 361 -22.49 -14.21 16.88
C LEU A 361 -23.16 -15.12 17.92
N PRO A 362 -24.17 -14.63 18.67
CA PRO A 362 -24.92 -15.48 19.59
C PRO A 362 -25.73 -16.54 18.84
N ASP A 363 -25.88 -17.72 19.43
CA ASP A 363 -26.58 -18.86 18.82
C ASP A 363 -28.11 -18.71 18.78
N THR A 364 -28.65 -17.69 19.44
CA THR A 364 -30.09 -17.45 19.53
C THR A 364 -30.68 -16.88 18.23
N THR A 365 -31.77 -17.48 17.79
CA THR A 365 -32.35 -17.31 16.46
C THR A 365 -33.57 -16.42 16.37
N GLY A 366 -33.68 -15.39 17.21
CA GLY A 366 -34.82 -14.47 17.17
C GLY A 366 -34.99 -13.77 15.80
N ARG A 367 -36.22 -13.77 15.26
CA ARG A 367 -36.54 -13.20 13.93
C ARG A 367 -36.07 -11.74 13.77
N LYS A 368 -36.31 -10.90 14.79
CA LYS A 368 -35.92 -9.47 14.78
C LYS A 368 -34.41 -9.28 14.63
N ARG A 369 -33.62 -10.11 15.33
CA ARG A 369 -32.16 -10.09 15.26
C ARG A 369 -31.64 -10.48 13.88
N ARG A 370 -32.20 -11.54 13.28
CA ARG A 370 -31.82 -11.95 11.92
C ARG A 370 -32.00 -10.80 10.95
N TRP A 371 -33.13 -10.10 11.01
CA TRP A 371 -33.40 -8.94 10.18
C TRP A 371 -32.40 -7.81 10.44
N GLY A 372 -32.09 -7.50 11.71
CA GLY A 372 -31.11 -6.45 12.04
C GLY A 372 -29.71 -6.73 11.45
N ILE A 373 -29.20 -7.96 11.61
CA ILE A 373 -27.91 -8.37 11.04
C ILE A 373 -27.97 -8.33 9.50
N THR A 374 -29.05 -8.85 8.91
CA THR A 374 -29.22 -8.86 7.47
C THR A 374 -29.23 -7.46 6.89
N ILE A 375 -29.97 -6.54 7.47
CA ILE A 375 -30.05 -5.13 7.06
C ILE A 375 -28.66 -4.46 7.17
N ALA A 376 -27.95 -4.65 8.29
CA ALA A 376 -26.64 -4.08 8.50
C ALA A 376 -25.62 -4.56 7.44
N LEU A 377 -25.57 -5.88 7.20
CA LEU A 377 -24.62 -6.45 6.23
C LEU A 377 -24.99 -6.13 4.77
N LEU A 378 -26.28 -6.11 4.42
CA LEU A 378 -26.72 -5.67 3.09
C LEU A 378 -26.48 -4.18 2.88
N GLY A 379 -26.71 -3.35 3.91
CA GLY A 379 -26.38 -1.92 3.89
C GLY A 379 -24.88 -1.70 3.65
N LEU A 380 -24.04 -2.41 4.38
CA LEU A 380 -22.60 -2.36 4.21
C LEU A 380 -22.16 -2.86 2.82
N SER A 381 -22.77 -3.95 2.34
CA SER A 381 -22.50 -4.47 0.99
C SER A 381 -22.90 -3.49 -0.10
N GLY A 382 -24.06 -2.84 0.05
CA GLY A 382 -24.52 -1.79 -0.88
C GLY A 382 -23.59 -0.56 -0.88
N TRP A 383 -23.13 -0.14 0.29
CA TRP A 383 -22.19 0.96 0.44
C TRP A 383 -20.85 0.66 -0.26
N TYR A 384 -20.25 -0.51 -0.02
CA TYR A 384 -19.03 -0.91 -0.70
C TYR A 384 -19.24 -1.15 -2.21
N GLY A 385 -20.41 -1.65 -2.61
CA GLY A 385 -20.78 -1.73 -4.03
C GLY A 385 -20.80 -0.37 -4.71
N TYR A 386 -21.32 0.66 -4.03
CA TYR A 386 -21.26 2.04 -4.50
C TYR A 386 -19.82 2.57 -4.58
N GLN A 387 -18.99 2.31 -3.57
CA GLN A 387 -17.57 2.70 -3.61
C GLN A 387 -16.83 2.04 -4.78
N ILE A 388 -17.03 0.74 -5.00
CA ILE A 388 -16.45 0.00 -6.14
C ILE A 388 -16.86 0.66 -7.46
N TYR A 389 -18.14 0.98 -7.62
CA TYR A 389 -18.63 1.65 -8.82
C TYR A 389 -17.99 3.04 -9.02
N SER A 390 -17.91 3.86 -7.97
CA SER A 390 -17.28 5.19 -8.02
C SER A 390 -15.78 5.10 -8.37
N GLU A 391 -15.07 4.14 -7.80
CA GLU A 391 -13.64 3.94 -8.08
C GLU A 391 -13.39 3.40 -9.48
N ARG A 392 -14.25 2.51 -9.96
CA ARG A 392 -14.20 2.07 -11.34
C ARG A 392 -14.31 3.25 -12.31
N LEU A 393 -15.25 4.16 -12.09
CA LEU A 393 -15.39 5.38 -12.91
C LEU A 393 -14.12 6.24 -12.87
N THR A 394 -13.52 6.37 -11.68
CA THR A 394 -12.25 7.11 -11.51
C THR A 394 -11.11 6.42 -12.25
N ALA A 395 -11.00 5.09 -12.13
CA ALA A 395 -9.99 4.30 -12.83
C ALA A 395 -10.14 4.38 -14.36
N GLU A 396 -11.38 4.31 -14.87
CA GLU A 396 -11.68 4.48 -16.31
C GLU A 396 -11.30 5.88 -16.80
N TYR A 397 -11.60 6.92 -16.02
CA TYR A 397 -11.18 8.28 -16.32
C TYR A 397 -9.66 8.41 -16.35
N ASN A 398 -8.96 7.95 -15.32
CA ASN A 398 -7.49 8.02 -15.25
C ASN A 398 -6.84 7.23 -16.39
N ARG A 399 -7.36 6.05 -16.71
CA ARG A 399 -6.92 5.27 -17.87
C ARG A 399 -7.14 6.02 -19.19
N SER A 400 -8.26 6.75 -19.34
CA SER A 400 -8.51 7.57 -20.51
C SER A 400 -7.53 8.74 -20.63
N VAL A 401 -7.14 9.35 -19.50
CA VAL A 401 -6.09 10.39 -19.45
C VAL A 401 -4.75 9.79 -19.84
N TRP A 402 -4.40 8.64 -19.29
CA TRP A 402 -3.18 7.92 -19.65
C TRP A 402 -3.10 7.64 -21.15
N THR A 403 -4.08 6.90 -21.68
CA THR A 403 -4.05 6.43 -23.08
C THR A 403 -4.18 7.55 -24.11
N ARG A 404 -4.94 8.60 -23.83
CA ARG A 404 -5.18 9.69 -24.82
C ARG A 404 -4.19 10.82 -24.69
N LEU A 405 -3.71 11.14 -23.50
CA LEU A 405 -2.92 12.34 -23.27
C LEU A 405 -1.46 12.07 -22.89
N GLN A 406 -1.19 11.03 -22.10
CA GLN A 406 0.14 10.80 -21.57
C GLN A 406 0.94 9.76 -22.38
N GLN A 407 0.35 8.60 -22.62
CA GLN A 407 1.02 7.51 -23.34
C GLN A 407 1.57 7.93 -24.72
N PRO A 408 0.83 8.67 -25.59
CA PRO A 408 1.35 9.07 -26.89
C PRO A 408 2.60 9.96 -26.82
N LEU A 409 2.81 10.67 -25.69
CA LEU A 409 4.02 11.47 -25.49
C LEU A 409 5.26 10.60 -25.26
N LEU A 410 5.11 9.42 -24.69
CA LEU A 410 6.20 8.51 -24.40
C LEU A 410 6.73 7.80 -25.65
N GLU A 411 5.95 7.73 -26.72
CA GLU A 411 6.39 7.20 -28.03
C GLU A 411 7.50 8.03 -28.67
N TYR A 412 7.66 9.29 -28.24
CA TYR A 412 8.73 10.17 -28.69
C TYR A 412 10.03 10.04 -27.90
N VAL A 413 10.04 9.23 -26.85
CA VAL A 413 11.25 8.99 -26.06
C VAL A 413 12.06 7.88 -26.73
N PRO A 414 13.34 8.13 -27.06
CA PRO A 414 14.20 7.12 -27.67
C PRO A 414 14.39 5.90 -26.79
N GLN A 415 14.71 4.77 -27.41
CA GLN A 415 15.17 3.58 -26.72
C GLN A 415 16.42 3.90 -25.87
N GLU A 416 16.61 3.19 -24.77
CA GLU A 416 17.73 3.36 -23.82
C GLU A 416 17.82 4.75 -23.16
N ALA A 417 16.89 5.68 -23.43
CA ALA A 417 16.83 6.97 -22.78
C ALA A 417 16.23 6.86 -21.36
N TYR A 418 16.30 7.96 -20.60
CA TYR A 418 15.71 8.07 -19.27
C TYR A 418 14.53 9.03 -19.29
N VAL A 419 13.48 8.69 -18.54
CA VAL A 419 12.31 9.57 -18.35
C VAL A 419 12.10 9.86 -16.88
N THR A 420 12.01 11.15 -16.54
CA THR A 420 11.59 11.61 -15.22
C THR A 420 10.31 12.44 -15.28
N THR A 421 9.74 12.74 -14.12
CA THR A 421 8.55 13.59 -13.99
C THR A 421 8.84 14.78 -13.08
N ILE A 422 8.53 15.99 -13.54
CA ILE A 422 8.67 17.22 -12.74
C ILE A 422 7.39 18.04 -12.87
N GLY A 423 6.81 18.43 -11.73
CA GLY A 423 5.60 19.26 -11.67
C GLY A 423 4.29 18.55 -12.03
N THR A 424 4.34 17.26 -12.31
CA THR A 424 3.17 16.42 -12.57
C THR A 424 3.46 14.97 -12.16
N SER A 425 2.44 14.11 -12.24
CA SER A 425 2.61 12.66 -12.13
C SER A 425 2.16 11.97 -13.42
N MET A 426 2.84 10.91 -13.81
CA MET A 426 2.30 9.95 -14.77
C MET A 426 1.25 9.11 -14.07
N MET A 427 0.15 8.81 -14.76
CA MET A 427 -0.91 7.92 -14.27
C MET A 427 -0.48 6.45 -14.38
N MET A 428 0.71 6.14 -13.82
CA MET A 428 1.34 4.81 -13.94
C MET A 428 0.49 3.71 -13.28
N GLU A 429 -0.24 4.05 -12.21
CA GLU A 429 -1.19 3.16 -11.55
C GLU A 429 -2.35 2.75 -12.49
N SER A 430 -2.57 3.50 -13.57
CA SER A 430 -3.58 3.21 -14.59
C SER A 430 -3.06 2.35 -15.75
N THR A 431 -1.78 1.96 -15.72
CA THR A 431 -1.21 1.01 -16.70
C THR A 431 -1.75 -0.39 -16.45
N ASP A 432 -1.55 -1.29 -17.41
CA ASP A 432 -1.88 -2.70 -17.23
C ASP A 432 -0.95 -3.34 -16.19
N PRO A 433 -1.45 -3.85 -15.08
CA PRO A 433 -0.62 -4.47 -14.06
C PRO A 433 0.12 -5.74 -14.52
N TRP A 434 -0.31 -6.31 -15.66
CA TRP A 434 0.32 -7.46 -16.29
C TRP A 434 1.43 -7.08 -17.29
N HIS A 435 1.56 -5.77 -17.63
CA HIS A 435 2.59 -5.19 -18.50
C HIS A 435 2.92 -3.80 -17.98
N VAL A 436 3.58 -3.72 -16.81
CA VAL A 436 3.72 -2.48 -16.04
C VAL A 436 4.52 -1.41 -16.78
N TRP A 437 5.57 -1.79 -17.51
CA TRP A 437 6.40 -0.85 -18.25
C TRP A 437 6.80 -1.44 -19.62
N PRO A 438 5.96 -1.31 -20.64
CA PRO A 438 6.18 -1.91 -21.96
C PRO A 438 7.10 -1.06 -22.88
N TYR A 439 8.03 -0.32 -22.30
CA TYR A 439 8.92 0.59 -23.05
C TYR A 439 10.37 0.16 -22.92
N ASP A 440 11.17 0.44 -23.95
CA ASP A 440 12.61 0.15 -24.02
C ASP A 440 13.48 1.27 -23.42
N PHE A 441 12.90 2.29 -22.80
CA PHE A 441 13.58 3.35 -22.06
C PHE A 441 13.38 3.21 -20.56
N HIS A 442 14.30 3.79 -19.78
CA HIS A 442 14.35 3.63 -18.33
C HIS A 442 13.59 4.72 -17.59
N LYS A 443 13.07 4.39 -16.44
CA LYS A 443 12.47 5.36 -15.54
C LYS A 443 13.52 5.90 -14.58
N TYR A 444 13.64 7.23 -14.52
CA TYR A 444 14.38 7.93 -13.47
C TYR A 444 13.39 8.75 -12.65
N THR A 445 13.32 8.51 -11.35
CA THR A 445 12.35 9.22 -10.51
C THR A 445 13.03 9.91 -9.35
N LEU A 446 12.49 11.07 -8.99
CA LEU A 446 12.83 11.83 -7.80
C LEU A 446 11.87 11.49 -6.65
N GLY A 447 12.13 11.99 -5.47
CA GLY A 447 11.34 11.68 -4.29
C GLY A 447 11.94 10.55 -3.47
N TRP A 448 11.18 9.49 -3.17
CA TRP A 448 11.70 8.39 -2.38
C TRP A 448 12.76 7.54 -3.12
N THR A 449 12.83 7.67 -4.42
CA THR A 449 13.82 7.00 -5.26
C THR A 449 15.08 7.82 -5.54
N THR A 450 15.13 9.09 -5.11
CA THR A 450 16.24 10.00 -5.44
C THR A 450 17.61 9.40 -5.13
N TYR A 451 17.80 8.84 -3.94
CA TYR A 451 19.07 8.22 -3.52
C TYR A 451 19.12 6.69 -3.69
N LEU A 452 18.21 6.10 -4.47
CA LEU A 452 18.32 4.66 -4.76
C LEU A 452 19.71 4.35 -5.34
N PRO A 453 20.43 3.35 -4.82
CA PRO A 453 21.69 2.89 -5.42
C PRO A 453 21.55 2.51 -6.90
N LEU A 454 20.35 2.10 -7.32
CA LEU A 454 20.02 1.80 -8.72
C LEU A 454 20.12 3.02 -9.66
N ASN A 455 20.06 4.25 -9.13
CA ASN A 455 20.23 5.49 -9.89
C ASN A 455 21.69 5.90 -10.07
N LYS A 456 22.65 5.18 -9.49
CA LYS A 456 24.06 5.51 -9.54
C LYS A 456 24.62 5.75 -10.97
N PRO A 457 24.22 4.97 -12.00
CA PRO A 457 24.69 5.22 -13.37
C PRO A 457 24.24 6.57 -13.96
N VAL A 458 23.11 7.09 -13.49
CA VAL A 458 22.52 8.35 -13.96
C VAL A 458 22.98 9.52 -13.07
N GLY A 459 23.20 9.26 -11.78
CA GLY A 459 23.46 10.24 -10.74
C GLY A 459 22.22 10.51 -9.87
N HIS A 460 22.44 11.25 -8.78
CA HIS A 460 21.39 11.52 -7.78
C HIS A 460 21.01 13.01 -7.69
N SER A 461 21.72 13.89 -8.41
CA SER A 461 21.51 15.34 -8.41
C SER A 461 20.83 15.84 -9.68
N TYR A 462 20.48 17.12 -9.70
CA TYR A 462 19.94 17.77 -10.89
C TYR A 462 20.88 17.78 -12.09
N ARG A 463 22.19 17.50 -11.93
CA ARG A 463 23.12 17.29 -13.04
C ARG A 463 22.65 16.15 -13.94
N ALA A 464 21.98 15.13 -13.39
CA ALA A 464 21.38 14.05 -14.15
C ALA A 464 20.33 14.53 -15.17
N LEU A 465 19.66 15.64 -14.89
CA LEU A 465 18.64 16.22 -15.77
C LEU A 465 19.23 16.91 -17.01
N LEU A 466 20.53 17.20 -17.01
CA LEU A 466 21.26 17.85 -18.13
C LEU A 466 21.81 16.85 -19.15
N ARG A 467 21.62 15.56 -18.94
CA ARG A 467 22.06 14.52 -19.87
C ARG A 467 21.26 14.59 -21.18
N ASP A 468 21.91 14.32 -22.28
CA ASP A 468 21.29 14.31 -23.62
C ASP A 468 20.25 13.21 -23.79
N ASP A 469 20.34 12.13 -22.99
CA ASP A 469 19.41 11.00 -22.96
C ASP A 469 18.33 11.13 -21.89
N MET A 470 18.24 12.27 -21.17
CA MET A 470 17.22 12.52 -20.15
C MET A 470 16.03 13.30 -20.71
N TYR A 471 14.85 12.75 -20.55
CA TYR A 471 13.58 13.36 -20.96
C TYR A 471 12.72 13.65 -19.72
N ILE A 472 12.08 14.81 -19.68
CA ILE A 472 11.27 15.26 -18.55
C ILE A 472 9.80 15.33 -18.99
N PHE A 473 8.97 14.55 -18.35
CA PHE A 473 7.52 14.63 -18.51
C PHE A 473 6.96 15.69 -17.54
N THR A 474 6.20 16.66 -18.05
CA THR A 474 5.70 17.81 -17.28
C THR A 474 4.28 18.21 -17.67
N ASP A 475 3.63 19.06 -16.85
CA ASP A 475 2.29 19.62 -17.09
C ASP A 475 2.39 21.10 -17.45
N ARG A 476 1.91 21.46 -18.64
CA ARG A 476 1.92 22.82 -19.19
C ARG A 476 1.03 23.82 -18.47
N ARG A 477 0.06 23.39 -17.68
CA ARG A 477 -0.79 24.34 -16.92
C ARG A 477 0.02 25.24 -16.00
N TYR A 478 1.25 24.85 -15.74
CA TYR A 478 2.23 25.56 -14.93
C TYR A 478 3.26 26.31 -15.79
N ASP A 479 2.95 26.65 -17.06
CA ASP A 479 3.77 27.54 -17.92
C ASP A 479 3.83 28.99 -17.40
N ARG A 480 3.29 29.25 -16.21
CA ARG A 480 3.39 30.52 -15.51
C ARG A 480 4.70 30.56 -14.72
N GLU A 481 5.23 31.76 -14.54
CA GLU A 481 6.40 32.03 -13.68
C GLU A 481 6.32 31.22 -12.38
N HIS A 482 7.45 30.56 -12.03
CA HIS A 482 7.60 29.73 -10.82
C HIS A 482 6.99 28.32 -10.85
N THR A 483 6.91 27.66 -11.99
CA THR A 483 6.61 26.22 -12.03
C THR A 483 7.70 25.39 -11.33
N ALA A 484 7.40 24.13 -10.94
CA ALA A 484 8.40 23.26 -10.37
C ALA A 484 9.60 23.05 -11.31
N LEU A 485 9.35 22.94 -12.62
CA LEU A 485 10.40 22.79 -13.62
C LEU A 485 11.28 24.06 -13.75
N GLN A 486 10.68 25.24 -13.76
CA GLN A 486 11.43 26.51 -13.79
C GLN A 486 12.28 26.67 -12.54
N ARG A 487 11.74 26.38 -11.36
CA ARG A 487 12.52 26.40 -10.11
C ARG A 487 13.69 25.43 -10.14
N VAL A 488 13.52 24.24 -10.70
CA VAL A 488 14.62 23.29 -10.91
C VAL A 488 15.67 23.90 -11.83
N CYS A 489 15.28 24.56 -12.94
CA CYS A 489 16.22 25.26 -13.82
C CYS A 489 16.97 26.40 -13.10
N GLU A 490 16.28 27.19 -12.28
CA GLU A 490 16.87 28.25 -11.45
C GLU A 490 17.88 27.69 -10.45
N GLN A 491 17.58 26.56 -9.80
CA GLN A 491 18.50 25.91 -8.88
C GLN A 491 19.71 25.29 -9.60
N ILE A 492 19.54 24.74 -10.81
CA ILE A 492 20.66 24.29 -11.64
C ILE A 492 21.62 25.44 -11.95
N ASP A 493 21.09 26.59 -12.39
CA ASP A 493 21.92 27.78 -12.66
C ASP A 493 22.62 28.24 -11.39
N LYS A 494 21.88 28.38 -10.28
CA LYS A 494 22.40 28.86 -9.00
C LYS A 494 23.49 27.98 -8.42
N HIS A 495 23.30 26.67 -8.36
CA HIS A 495 24.23 25.77 -7.66
C HIS A 495 25.35 25.24 -8.54
N TYR A 496 25.11 25.14 -9.84
CA TYR A 496 26.08 24.56 -10.79
C TYR A 496 26.70 25.59 -11.74
N GLY A 497 26.20 26.83 -11.73
CA GLY A 497 26.66 27.89 -12.64
C GLY A 497 26.35 27.56 -14.12
N VAL A 498 25.30 26.78 -14.37
CA VAL A 498 24.94 26.29 -15.68
C VAL A 498 23.55 26.82 -16.05
N PRO A 499 23.45 27.93 -16.79
CA PRO A 499 22.18 28.44 -17.25
C PRO A 499 21.54 27.45 -18.24
N VAL A 500 20.29 27.10 -18.02
CA VAL A 500 19.59 26.09 -18.81
C VAL A 500 18.38 26.66 -19.54
N GLU A 501 18.03 26.06 -20.66
CA GLU A 501 16.82 26.31 -21.41
C GLU A 501 15.97 25.04 -21.52
N ILE A 502 14.64 25.20 -21.59
CA ILE A 502 13.69 24.10 -21.75
C ILE A 502 13.40 23.89 -23.23
N ILE A 503 13.83 22.75 -23.75
CA ILE A 503 13.58 22.36 -25.14
C ILE A 503 12.34 21.47 -25.18
N TRP A 504 11.27 22.00 -25.76
CA TRP A 504 10.01 21.27 -25.95
C TRP A 504 10.14 20.27 -27.09
N LYS A 505 9.95 18.99 -26.81
CA LYS A 505 10.01 17.89 -27.79
C LYS A 505 8.64 17.59 -28.39
N VAL A 506 7.67 17.31 -27.54
CA VAL A 506 6.32 16.97 -27.95
C VAL A 506 5.30 17.45 -26.91
N ARG A 507 4.11 17.75 -27.37
CA ARG A 507 3.00 18.26 -26.53
C ARG A 507 1.69 17.55 -26.88
N ASN A 508 0.92 17.20 -25.87
CA ASN A 508 -0.43 16.66 -26.01
C ASN A 508 -1.34 17.17 -24.91
N GLY A 509 -2.30 18.01 -25.26
CA GLY A 509 -3.15 18.71 -24.30
C GLY A 509 -2.33 19.54 -23.31
N ARG A 510 -2.49 19.25 -22.02
CA ARG A 510 -1.76 19.92 -20.93
C ARG A 510 -0.38 19.32 -20.65
N TYR A 511 -0.08 18.14 -21.18
CA TYR A 511 1.17 17.46 -20.91
C TYR A 511 2.21 17.70 -22.01
N ALA A 512 3.47 17.54 -21.66
CA ALA A 512 4.57 17.66 -22.58
C ALA A 512 5.77 16.81 -22.14
N VAL A 513 6.62 16.48 -23.11
CA VAL A 513 7.95 15.96 -22.88
C VAL A 513 8.96 17.02 -23.31
N VAL A 514 9.93 17.28 -22.45
CA VAL A 514 10.97 18.30 -22.65
C VAL A 514 12.36 17.71 -22.34
N GLN A 515 13.39 18.43 -22.77
CA GLN A 515 14.77 18.24 -22.31
C GLN A 515 15.29 19.56 -21.76
N LEU A 516 16.24 19.50 -20.83
CA LEU A 516 17.03 20.66 -20.43
C LEU A 516 18.32 20.69 -21.24
N LYS A 517 18.67 21.86 -21.75
CA LYS A 517 19.92 22.12 -22.47
C LYS A 517 20.65 23.29 -21.83
N VAL A 518 21.96 23.21 -21.81
CA VAL A 518 22.79 24.33 -21.40
C VAL A 518 22.66 25.42 -22.43
N LYS A 519 22.38 26.64 -22.01
CA LYS A 519 22.36 27.80 -22.91
C LYS A 519 23.76 28.01 -23.48
N SER A 520 23.85 28.08 -24.80
CA SER A 520 25.11 28.38 -25.50
C SER A 520 25.58 29.81 -25.26
#